data_470b61b2ecd8c7b8879fe960f866411e
#
_entry.id   470b61b2ecd8c7b8879fe960f866411e
#
_cell.length_a   1.000
_cell.length_b   1.000
_cell.length_c   1.000
_cell.angle_alpha   90.00
_cell.angle_beta   90.00
_cell.angle_gamma   90.00
#
_symmetry.space_group_name_H-M   'P 1'
#
loop_
_entity.id
_entity.type
_entity.pdbx_description
1 polymer ?
#
loop_
_entity_poly.entity_id
_entity_poly.type
_entity_poly.pdbx_seq_one_letter_code
_entity_poly.pdbx_strand_id
1 'polypeptide(L)'
;MSRTSVRSVTLTRRGWSLGVAALGLVVGAFLFGTIEMLVLGVGALALLVAVASWLAVRHPPPLLVQRRVKPDRLQVGADGRIDLRIEHRSSGTTPLLVATDWFDEGRRAARFLVPPLGPGAVARAAYRIPTRRRGRYRVGPLSVSATDPFGLARRALPSVADTEVLVRPRIHDIVAPVAVGSRVAGDHDLPGARAMASDLGDDFFALREYELGDDLRRVHWRSTARTGELMIRQNDARWRSRAAVVLDAHPDGHDRESFEVAVEAVASIVARLVRLQRRVEVATSAGELLGTGGDPRHDVIDRLATVALNPTDRLAVVLENLALHRRADLVIAVLGRVGPDIGRALGSLTGIDVVVVLTQPIALVTTPSVVVVDASATPFSKAWNTVFTSSSPSRSRTLAWQRARASSPRSPSPR
;
A
#
# COMPACT_ATOMS: atom_id res chain seq x y z
N MET A 1 15.69 -23.46 -13.17
CA MET A 1 16.55 -23.30 -14.38
C MET A 1 15.82 -23.90 -15.57
N SER A 2 15.06 -23.12 -16.30
CA SER A 2 14.40 -23.57 -17.53
C SER A 2 15.03 -22.80 -18.69
N ARG A 3 15.92 -23.50 -19.41
CA ARG A 3 16.49 -23.02 -20.67
C ARG A 3 15.46 -23.17 -21.77
N THR A 4 14.56 -22.21 -21.89
CA THR A 4 13.75 -22.11 -23.10
C THR A 4 14.61 -21.48 -24.18
N SER A 5 15.18 -22.31 -25.05
CA SER A 5 15.97 -21.88 -26.21
C SER A 5 15.00 -21.26 -27.24
N VAL A 6 14.72 -19.99 -27.13
CA VAL A 6 13.92 -19.28 -28.13
C VAL A 6 14.86 -18.81 -29.23
N ARG A 7 15.20 -19.73 -30.13
CA ARG A 7 16.00 -19.44 -31.35
C ARG A 7 15.18 -19.37 -32.64
N SER A 8 13.86 -19.49 -32.56
CA SER A 8 13.02 -19.55 -33.76
C SER A 8 12.67 -18.16 -34.26
N VAL A 9 12.95 -17.93 -35.53
CA VAL A 9 12.40 -16.83 -36.30
C VAL A 9 10.95 -17.21 -36.63
N THR A 10 10.01 -16.30 -36.40
CA THR A 10 8.59 -16.51 -36.68
C THR A 10 8.08 -15.39 -37.59
N LEU A 11 7.19 -15.72 -38.51
CA LEU A 11 6.50 -14.73 -39.31
C LEU A 11 5.51 -13.92 -38.44
N THR A 12 5.43 -12.65 -38.72
CA THR A 12 4.40 -11.80 -38.12
C THR A 12 3.06 -12.01 -38.84
N ARG A 13 1.98 -11.40 -38.34
CA ARG A 13 0.68 -11.41 -39.06
C ARG A 13 0.83 -10.84 -40.45
N ARG A 14 1.64 -9.79 -40.65
CA ARG A 14 1.93 -9.20 -41.97
C ARG A 14 2.72 -10.17 -42.85
N GLY A 15 3.71 -10.87 -42.30
CA GLY A 15 4.44 -11.88 -43.01
C GLY A 15 3.52 -13.04 -43.49
N TRP A 16 2.65 -13.50 -42.61
CA TRP A 16 1.65 -14.51 -42.97
C TRP A 16 0.69 -14.02 -44.04
N SER A 17 0.14 -12.81 -43.94
CA SER A 17 -0.75 -12.26 -44.96
C SER A 17 -0.07 -12.08 -46.29
N LEU A 18 1.20 -11.62 -46.30
CA LEU A 18 2.00 -11.55 -47.54
C LEU A 18 2.26 -12.93 -48.13
N GLY A 19 2.55 -13.92 -47.30
CA GLY A 19 2.75 -15.31 -47.75
C GLY A 19 1.53 -15.91 -48.39
N VAL A 20 0.35 -15.73 -47.80
CA VAL A 20 -0.93 -16.20 -48.34
C VAL A 20 -1.25 -15.47 -49.66
N ALA A 21 -1.06 -14.15 -49.71
CA ALA A 21 -1.26 -13.37 -50.96
C ALA A 21 -0.30 -13.79 -52.05
N ALA A 22 0.98 -14.01 -51.73
CA ALA A 22 1.99 -14.47 -52.67
C ALA A 22 1.66 -15.85 -53.23
N LEU A 23 1.20 -16.77 -52.39
CA LEU A 23 0.75 -18.09 -52.84
C LEU A 23 -0.47 -17.99 -53.73
N GLY A 24 -1.43 -17.12 -53.38
CA GLY A 24 -2.61 -16.83 -54.23
C GLY A 24 -2.24 -16.30 -55.63
N LEU A 25 -1.23 -15.41 -55.68
CA LEU A 25 -0.73 -14.91 -56.96
C LEU A 25 -0.04 -16.00 -57.79
N VAL A 26 0.72 -16.88 -57.17
CA VAL A 26 1.35 -18.01 -57.88
C VAL A 26 0.27 -18.96 -58.43
N VAL A 27 -0.73 -19.31 -57.63
CA VAL A 27 -1.84 -20.16 -58.07
C VAL A 27 -2.65 -19.49 -59.20
N GLY A 28 -2.94 -18.17 -59.03
CA GLY A 28 -3.63 -17.38 -60.08
C GLY A 28 -2.85 -17.33 -61.39
N ALA A 29 -1.53 -17.22 -61.30
CA ALA A 29 -0.66 -17.25 -62.50
C ALA A 29 -0.83 -18.55 -63.31
N PHE A 30 -0.92 -19.70 -62.66
CA PHE A 30 -1.18 -21.00 -63.29
C PHE A 30 -2.61 -21.10 -63.84
N LEU A 31 -3.59 -20.53 -63.17
CA LEU A 31 -5.00 -20.58 -63.62
C LEU A 31 -5.27 -19.63 -64.79
N PHE A 32 -4.68 -18.45 -64.79
CA PHE A 32 -4.93 -17.41 -65.78
C PHE A 32 -3.84 -17.29 -66.86
N GLY A 33 -2.74 -18.03 -66.71
CA GLY A 33 -1.63 -18.01 -67.67
C GLY A 33 -0.86 -16.68 -67.72
N THR A 34 -0.85 -15.90 -66.59
CA THR A 34 -0.25 -14.56 -66.52
C THR A 34 1.10 -14.62 -65.83
N ILE A 35 2.18 -14.26 -66.58
CA ILE A 35 3.55 -14.28 -66.09
C ILE A 35 3.80 -13.18 -65.03
N GLU A 36 3.08 -12.07 -65.08
CA GLU A 36 3.17 -10.96 -64.16
C GLU A 36 2.77 -11.38 -62.75
N MET A 37 1.71 -12.16 -62.61
CA MET A 37 1.30 -12.69 -61.31
C MET A 37 2.33 -13.68 -60.74
N LEU A 38 2.96 -14.49 -61.62
CA LEU A 38 4.01 -15.41 -61.19
C LEU A 38 5.21 -14.66 -60.65
N VAL A 39 5.69 -13.64 -61.41
CA VAL A 39 6.83 -12.83 -60.99
C VAL A 39 6.58 -12.15 -59.65
N LEU A 40 5.39 -11.54 -59.45
CA LEU A 40 5.04 -10.88 -58.20
C LEU A 40 4.94 -11.88 -57.02
N GLY A 41 4.30 -13.02 -57.23
CA GLY A 41 4.15 -14.03 -56.24
C GLY A 41 5.47 -14.65 -55.81
N VAL A 42 6.30 -15.05 -56.74
CA VAL A 42 7.69 -15.56 -56.47
C VAL A 42 8.55 -14.50 -55.83
N GLY A 43 8.49 -13.26 -56.28
CA GLY A 43 9.24 -12.14 -55.66
C GLY A 43 8.86 -11.91 -54.24
N ALA A 44 7.57 -11.95 -53.89
CA ALA A 44 7.10 -11.83 -52.50
C ALA A 44 7.50 -13.00 -51.62
N LEU A 45 7.50 -14.24 -52.14
CA LEU A 45 8.03 -15.41 -51.41
C LEU A 45 9.54 -15.29 -51.20
N ALA A 46 10.27 -14.89 -52.22
CA ALA A 46 11.73 -14.67 -52.14
C ALA A 46 12.09 -13.59 -51.08
N LEU A 47 11.30 -12.50 -51.02
CA LEU A 47 11.44 -11.47 -49.99
C LEU A 47 11.22 -12.05 -48.60
N LEU A 48 10.18 -12.86 -48.36
CA LEU A 48 9.93 -13.49 -47.08
C LEU A 48 11.07 -14.39 -46.66
N VAL A 49 11.60 -15.21 -47.56
CA VAL A 49 12.74 -16.10 -47.31
C VAL A 49 14.00 -15.27 -47.02
N ALA A 50 14.27 -14.22 -47.78
CA ALA A 50 15.41 -13.34 -47.57
C ALA A 50 15.38 -12.68 -46.20
N VAL A 51 14.22 -12.11 -45.81
CA VAL A 51 14.01 -11.46 -44.50
C VAL A 51 14.18 -12.44 -43.36
N ALA A 52 13.55 -13.64 -43.47
CA ALA A 52 13.67 -14.67 -42.44
C ALA A 52 15.10 -15.16 -42.28
N SER A 53 15.81 -15.40 -43.38
CA SER A 53 17.22 -15.80 -43.41
C SER A 53 18.13 -14.72 -42.84
N TRP A 54 17.92 -13.44 -43.21
CA TRP A 54 18.64 -12.32 -42.67
C TRP A 54 18.53 -12.22 -41.16
N LEU A 55 17.33 -12.41 -40.62
CA LEU A 55 17.08 -12.38 -39.19
C LEU A 55 17.64 -13.63 -38.48
N ALA A 56 17.66 -14.78 -39.14
CA ALA A 56 18.18 -16.04 -38.60
C ALA A 56 19.71 -16.08 -38.49
N VAL A 57 20.42 -15.52 -39.47
CA VAL A 57 21.89 -15.49 -39.50
C VAL A 57 22.46 -14.50 -38.51
N ARG A 58 21.76 -13.41 -38.24
CA ARG A 58 22.26 -12.42 -37.27
C ARG A 58 22.25 -12.98 -35.87
N HIS A 59 23.35 -12.81 -35.15
CA HIS A 59 23.43 -13.19 -33.74
C HIS A 59 22.52 -12.26 -32.90
N PRO A 60 21.82 -12.80 -31.87
CA PRO A 60 21.03 -11.97 -30.98
C PRO A 60 21.92 -10.95 -30.28
N PRO A 61 21.59 -9.65 -30.33
CA PRO A 61 22.40 -8.64 -29.67
C PRO A 61 22.40 -8.86 -28.16
N PRO A 62 23.57 -8.77 -27.49
CA PRO A 62 23.64 -8.79 -26.04
C PRO A 62 23.03 -7.50 -25.48
N LEU A 63 21.85 -7.62 -24.91
CA LEU A 63 21.12 -6.50 -24.32
C LEU A 63 21.15 -6.61 -22.80
N LEU A 64 21.52 -5.52 -22.14
CA LEU A 64 21.28 -5.34 -20.72
C LEU A 64 19.96 -4.57 -20.54
N VAL A 65 18.98 -5.24 -19.96
CA VAL A 65 17.67 -4.64 -19.72
C VAL A 65 17.47 -4.47 -18.22
N GLN A 66 17.21 -3.25 -17.82
CA GLN A 66 16.92 -2.88 -16.43
C GLN A 66 15.53 -2.29 -16.33
N ARG A 67 14.79 -2.71 -15.29
CA ARG A 67 13.49 -2.19 -14.93
C ARG A 67 13.60 -1.51 -13.58
N ARG A 68 13.07 -0.29 -13.46
CA ARG A 68 12.95 0.44 -12.19
C ARG A 68 11.53 0.92 -12.01
N VAL A 69 10.99 0.65 -10.85
CA VAL A 69 9.67 1.14 -10.43
C VAL A 69 9.88 2.44 -9.68
N LYS A 70 9.07 3.47 -9.96
CA LYS A 70 9.11 4.76 -9.27
C LYS A 70 7.69 5.22 -8.91
N PRO A 71 7.50 5.77 -7.71
CA PRO A 71 8.43 5.76 -6.58
C PRO A 71 8.67 4.33 -6.05
N ASP A 72 9.72 4.09 -5.30
CA ASP A 72 10.04 2.76 -4.74
C ASP A 72 8.92 2.23 -3.82
N ARG A 73 8.17 3.14 -3.24
CA ARG A 73 7.01 2.85 -2.39
C ARG A 73 5.74 3.38 -3.04
N LEU A 74 5.08 2.54 -3.81
CA LEU A 74 3.81 2.88 -4.44
C LEU A 74 2.66 2.86 -3.43
N GLN A 75 1.74 3.80 -3.57
CA GLN A 75 0.50 3.87 -2.79
C GLN A 75 -0.71 3.88 -3.72
N VAL A 76 -1.86 3.47 -3.20
CA VAL A 76 -3.13 3.58 -3.91
C VAL A 76 -3.40 5.02 -4.32
N GLY A 77 -3.71 5.21 -5.59
CA GLY A 77 -3.98 6.53 -6.17
C GLY A 77 -2.74 7.36 -6.52
N ALA A 78 -1.52 6.87 -6.23
CA ALA A 78 -0.30 7.51 -6.69
C ALA A 78 0.02 7.16 -8.15
N ASP A 79 0.70 8.04 -8.85
CA ASP A 79 1.20 7.78 -10.21
C ASP A 79 2.39 6.81 -10.15
N GLY A 80 2.10 5.52 -10.31
CA GLY A 80 3.13 4.50 -10.46
C GLY A 80 3.75 4.56 -11.86
N ARG A 81 5.07 4.64 -11.96
CA ARG A 81 5.81 4.65 -13.21
C ARG A 81 6.86 3.55 -13.24
N ILE A 82 6.95 2.88 -14.37
CA ILE A 82 8.02 1.94 -14.65
C ILE A 82 8.95 2.55 -15.69
N ASP A 83 10.21 2.69 -15.33
CA ASP A 83 11.30 3.11 -16.23
C ASP A 83 12.02 1.86 -16.72
N LEU A 84 12.13 1.73 -18.03
CA LEU A 84 12.88 0.70 -18.72
C LEU A 84 14.14 1.30 -19.33
N ARG A 85 15.27 0.63 -19.14
CA ARG A 85 16.55 0.95 -19.75
C ARG A 85 17.04 -0.27 -20.52
N ILE A 86 17.23 -0.14 -21.81
CA ILE A 86 17.77 -1.17 -22.71
C ILE A 86 19.12 -0.67 -23.23
N GLU A 87 20.19 -1.33 -22.86
CA GLU A 87 21.56 -0.98 -23.23
C GLU A 87 22.12 -2.06 -24.16
N HIS A 88 22.69 -1.64 -25.28
CA HIS A 88 23.36 -2.53 -26.22
C HIS A 88 24.84 -2.66 -25.89
N ARG A 89 25.32 -3.91 -25.71
CA ARG A 89 26.69 -4.24 -25.26
C ARG A 89 27.54 -4.96 -26.31
N SER A 90 27.35 -4.65 -27.59
CA SER A 90 28.13 -5.22 -28.66
C SER A 90 28.68 -4.14 -29.58
N SER A 91 29.62 -4.49 -30.42
CA SER A 91 30.26 -3.58 -31.38
C SER A 91 29.43 -3.30 -32.64
N GLY A 92 28.38 -4.08 -32.89
CA GLY A 92 27.51 -3.88 -34.05
C GLY A 92 26.32 -2.94 -33.79
N THR A 93 25.42 -2.84 -34.77
CA THR A 93 24.12 -2.15 -34.60
C THR A 93 23.02 -3.17 -34.45
N THR A 94 22.09 -2.93 -33.52
CA THR A 94 20.92 -3.82 -33.34
C THR A 94 19.96 -3.67 -34.52
N PRO A 95 19.16 -4.70 -34.85
CA PRO A 95 17.96 -4.51 -35.66
C PRO A 95 16.94 -3.66 -34.91
N LEU A 96 15.83 -3.35 -35.55
CA LEU A 96 14.66 -2.76 -34.89
C LEU A 96 14.17 -3.72 -33.78
N LEU A 97 14.04 -3.21 -32.55
CA LEU A 97 13.58 -4.02 -31.42
C LEU A 97 12.16 -3.62 -31.01
N VAL A 98 11.38 -4.60 -30.62
CA VAL A 98 10.07 -4.41 -30.00
C VAL A 98 10.14 -4.98 -28.60
N ALA A 99 10.03 -4.10 -27.61
CA ALA A 99 9.95 -4.47 -26.19
C ALA A 99 8.48 -4.48 -25.77
N THR A 100 8.05 -5.56 -25.14
CA THR A 100 6.67 -5.72 -24.63
C THR A 100 6.76 -6.13 -23.17
N ASP A 101 6.26 -5.27 -22.30
CA ASP A 101 6.23 -5.50 -20.85
C ASP A 101 4.79 -5.73 -20.40
N TRP A 102 4.53 -6.89 -19.82
CA TRP A 102 3.21 -7.28 -19.38
C TRP A 102 2.96 -6.82 -17.96
N PHE A 103 1.76 -6.38 -17.65
CA PHE A 103 1.34 -5.97 -16.31
C PHE A 103 -0.15 -6.27 -16.10
N ASP A 104 -0.66 -6.02 -14.90
CA ASP A 104 -2.05 -6.31 -14.54
C ASP A 104 -2.40 -7.78 -14.80
N GLU A 105 -1.59 -8.70 -14.23
CA GLU A 105 -1.70 -10.16 -14.38
C GLU A 105 -1.71 -10.63 -15.86
N GLY A 106 -1.00 -9.93 -16.70
CA GLY A 106 -0.94 -10.24 -18.14
C GLY A 106 -2.11 -9.72 -18.97
N ARG A 107 -3.03 -8.96 -18.38
CA ARG A 107 -4.19 -8.39 -19.10
C ARG A 107 -3.82 -7.18 -19.94
N ARG A 108 -2.75 -6.49 -19.59
CA ARG A 108 -2.26 -5.29 -20.28
C ARG A 108 -0.80 -5.45 -20.62
N ALA A 109 -0.39 -4.77 -21.69
CA ALA A 109 1.00 -4.72 -22.12
C ALA A 109 1.39 -3.30 -22.55
N ALA A 110 2.54 -2.87 -22.09
CA ALA A 110 3.21 -1.69 -22.64
C ALA A 110 4.15 -2.14 -23.75
N ARG A 111 3.94 -1.62 -24.95
CA ARG A 111 4.72 -1.97 -26.15
C ARG A 111 5.52 -0.76 -26.62
N PHE A 112 6.82 -0.97 -26.81
CA PHE A 112 7.74 0.06 -27.22
C PHE A 112 8.50 -0.38 -28.47
N LEU A 113 8.62 0.54 -29.42
CA LEU A 113 9.49 0.39 -30.57
C LEU A 113 10.83 1.04 -30.21
N VAL A 114 11.89 0.23 -30.24
CA VAL A 114 13.24 0.69 -29.95
C VAL A 114 14.00 0.74 -31.28
N PRO A 115 14.43 1.94 -31.71
CA PRO A 115 15.18 2.09 -32.96
C PRO A 115 16.51 1.30 -32.89
N PRO A 116 17.16 1.04 -34.00
CA PRO A 116 18.48 0.43 -34.03
C PRO A 116 19.46 1.15 -33.11
N LEU A 117 20.10 0.40 -32.21
CA LEU A 117 21.05 0.90 -31.22
C LEU A 117 22.47 0.60 -31.69
N GLY A 118 23.30 1.64 -31.76
CA GLY A 118 24.75 1.49 -31.94
C GLY A 118 25.46 0.90 -30.70
N PRO A 119 26.76 0.67 -30.77
CA PRO A 119 27.56 0.20 -29.66
C PRO A 119 27.45 1.08 -28.42
N GLY A 120 27.16 0.53 -27.27
CA GLY A 120 27.01 1.26 -26.00
C GLY A 120 25.77 2.17 -25.90
N ALA A 121 24.95 2.25 -26.96
CA ALA A 121 23.77 3.10 -26.98
C ALA A 121 22.68 2.56 -26.01
N VAL A 122 21.92 3.50 -25.43
CA VAL A 122 20.89 3.21 -24.43
C VAL A 122 19.55 3.76 -24.90
N ALA A 123 18.57 2.89 -25.04
CA ALA A 123 17.17 3.28 -25.18
C ALA A 123 16.50 3.37 -23.80
N ARG A 124 15.63 4.36 -23.64
CA ARG A 124 14.84 4.57 -22.44
C ARG A 124 13.37 4.62 -22.82
N ALA A 125 12.56 3.90 -22.07
CA ALA A 125 11.11 3.92 -22.19
C ALA A 125 10.49 4.00 -20.80
N ALA A 126 9.28 4.53 -20.72
CA ALA A 126 8.55 4.58 -19.46
C ALA A 126 7.06 4.44 -19.71
N TYR A 127 6.36 3.84 -18.74
CA TYR A 127 4.92 3.74 -18.77
C TYR A 127 4.34 3.81 -17.36
N ARG A 128 3.06 4.14 -17.26
CA ARG A 128 2.35 4.23 -16.00
C ARG A 128 1.64 2.91 -15.71
N ILE A 129 1.64 2.53 -14.43
CA ILE A 129 0.84 1.41 -13.94
C ILE A 129 -0.32 1.93 -13.09
N PRO A 130 -1.53 1.36 -13.24
CA PRO A 130 -2.66 1.76 -12.43
C PRO A 130 -2.47 1.26 -11.00
N THR A 131 -2.47 2.18 -10.04
CA THR A 131 -2.40 1.89 -8.60
C THR A 131 -3.78 2.05 -7.93
N ARG A 132 -4.81 1.46 -8.53
CA ARG A 132 -6.20 1.65 -8.07
C ARG A 132 -6.52 0.89 -6.79
N ARG A 133 -5.80 -0.18 -6.49
CA ARG A 133 -5.97 -1.04 -5.32
C ARG A 133 -4.65 -1.38 -4.72
N ARG A 134 -4.63 -1.60 -3.42
CA ARG A 134 -3.45 -2.13 -2.75
C ARG A 134 -3.23 -3.61 -3.10
N GLY A 135 -2.04 -4.10 -2.92
CA GLY A 135 -1.71 -5.50 -3.16
C GLY A 135 -0.38 -5.72 -3.83
N ARG A 136 -0.07 -6.98 -4.11
CA ARG A 136 1.09 -7.39 -4.88
C ARG A 136 0.71 -7.47 -6.34
N TYR A 137 1.43 -6.76 -7.18
CA TYR A 137 1.27 -6.77 -8.62
C TYR A 137 2.50 -7.38 -9.26
N ARG A 138 2.29 -8.27 -10.21
CA ARG A 138 3.36 -8.84 -11.00
C ARG A 138 3.48 -8.06 -12.30
N VAL A 139 4.68 -7.56 -12.57
CA VAL A 139 5.03 -6.82 -13.78
C VAL A 139 6.06 -7.64 -14.53
N GLY A 140 5.78 -8.00 -15.76
CA GLY A 140 6.57 -8.88 -16.60
C GLY A 140 5.80 -10.12 -17.05
N PRO A 141 6.49 -11.04 -17.75
CA PRO A 141 7.86 -10.92 -18.20
C PRO A 141 8.03 -9.83 -19.27
N LEU A 142 9.16 -9.15 -19.24
CA LEU A 142 9.52 -8.24 -20.34
C LEU A 142 10.10 -9.07 -21.48
N SER A 143 9.38 -9.12 -22.60
CA SER A 143 9.83 -9.78 -23.82
C SER A 143 10.40 -8.75 -24.79
N VAL A 144 11.55 -9.03 -25.35
CA VAL A 144 12.16 -8.25 -26.41
C VAL A 144 12.25 -9.11 -27.68
N SER A 145 11.86 -8.55 -28.81
CA SER A 145 11.98 -9.21 -30.11
C SER A 145 12.70 -8.32 -31.10
N ALA A 146 13.60 -8.90 -31.89
CA ALA A 146 14.18 -8.26 -33.04
C ALA A 146 13.20 -8.43 -34.22
N THR A 147 13.00 -7.37 -34.98
CA THR A 147 12.08 -7.33 -36.12
C THR A 147 12.82 -6.82 -37.33
N ASP A 148 12.50 -7.34 -38.50
CA ASP A 148 13.02 -6.82 -39.77
C ASP A 148 12.42 -5.45 -40.10
N PRO A 149 13.04 -4.68 -41.01
CA PRO A 149 12.56 -3.34 -41.36
C PRO A 149 11.15 -3.31 -41.96
N PHE A 150 10.69 -4.38 -42.59
CA PHE A 150 9.35 -4.48 -43.17
C PHE A 150 8.30 -5.00 -42.18
N GLY A 151 8.75 -5.53 -41.04
CA GLY A 151 7.90 -6.13 -40.01
C GLY A 151 7.26 -7.44 -40.44
N LEU A 152 7.89 -8.20 -41.30
CA LEU A 152 7.40 -9.49 -41.83
C LEU A 152 7.80 -10.67 -40.97
N ALA A 153 8.99 -10.60 -40.35
CA ALA A 153 9.51 -11.62 -39.45
C ALA A 153 9.96 -11.04 -38.11
N ARG A 154 9.97 -11.86 -37.08
CA ARG A 154 10.48 -11.49 -35.76
C ARG A 154 11.27 -12.65 -35.16
N ARG A 155 12.25 -12.30 -34.37
CA ARG A 155 13.04 -13.23 -33.56
C ARG A 155 12.91 -12.85 -32.10
N ALA A 156 12.44 -13.76 -31.28
CA ALA A 156 12.39 -13.54 -29.84
C ALA A 156 13.79 -13.55 -29.24
N LEU A 157 14.06 -12.62 -28.35
CA LEU A 157 15.28 -12.53 -27.54
C LEU A 157 14.99 -13.04 -26.12
N PRO A 158 16.02 -13.35 -25.32
CA PRO A 158 15.82 -13.73 -23.93
C PRO A 158 14.94 -12.72 -23.19
N SER A 159 13.91 -13.19 -22.50
CA SER A 159 13.02 -12.35 -21.69
C SER A 159 13.65 -12.02 -20.36
N VAL A 160 13.30 -10.86 -19.82
CA VAL A 160 13.63 -10.50 -18.44
C VAL A 160 12.50 -10.96 -17.53
N ALA A 161 12.89 -11.55 -16.39
CA ALA A 161 11.94 -12.07 -15.40
C ALA A 161 10.96 -10.99 -14.91
N ASP A 162 9.85 -11.45 -14.37
CA ASP A 162 8.87 -10.62 -13.69
C ASP A 162 9.46 -9.97 -12.43
N THR A 163 8.91 -8.84 -12.08
CA THR A 163 9.22 -8.10 -10.86
C THR A 163 7.94 -7.93 -10.08
N GLU A 164 7.98 -8.23 -8.79
CA GLU A 164 6.86 -7.93 -7.90
C GLU A 164 6.90 -6.45 -7.51
N VAL A 165 5.74 -5.82 -7.57
CA VAL A 165 5.53 -4.43 -7.18
C VAL A 165 4.47 -4.42 -6.10
N LEU A 166 4.81 -3.90 -4.94
CA LEU A 166 3.88 -3.75 -3.83
C LEU A 166 3.22 -2.37 -3.88
N VAL A 167 1.90 -2.35 -3.96
CA VAL A 167 1.08 -1.14 -3.83
C VAL A 167 0.52 -1.09 -2.42
N ARG A 168 0.96 -0.12 -1.65
CA ARG A 168 0.56 0.12 -0.25
C ARG A 168 -0.80 0.79 -0.17
N PRO A 169 -1.54 0.67 0.94
CA PRO A 169 -2.73 1.48 1.18
C PRO A 169 -2.39 2.96 1.16
N ARG A 170 -3.38 3.79 0.88
CA ARG A 170 -3.24 5.24 0.97
C ARG A 170 -3.03 5.65 2.42
N ILE A 171 -2.11 6.58 2.64
CA ILE A 171 -1.83 7.17 3.94
C ILE A 171 -2.31 8.61 3.91
N HIS A 172 -3.28 8.92 4.76
CA HIS A 172 -3.81 10.26 4.91
C HIS A 172 -3.03 11.02 5.98
N ASP A 173 -2.89 12.33 5.81
CA ASP A 173 -2.36 13.17 6.87
C ASP A 173 -3.45 13.46 7.89
N ILE A 174 -3.20 12.99 9.12
CA ILE A 174 -4.14 13.09 10.23
C ILE A 174 -3.46 13.72 11.45
N VAL A 175 -4.26 14.41 12.27
CA VAL A 175 -3.77 14.97 13.54
C VAL A 175 -3.48 13.87 14.55
N ALA A 176 -2.66 14.18 15.55
CA ALA A 176 -2.38 13.26 16.64
C ALA A 176 -3.64 12.96 17.45
N PRO A 177 -3.91 11.69 17.82
CA PRO A 177 -4.96 11.41 18.78
C PRO A 177 -4.55 11.99 20.14
N VAL A 178 -5.39 12.84 20.69
CA VAL A 178 -5.17 13.36 22.05
C VAL A 178 -5.75 12.38 23.05
N ALA A 179 -4.97 12.02 24.07
CA ALA A 179 -5.40 11.10 25.12
C ALA A 179 -6.69 11.60 25.81
N VAL A 180 -7.65 10.70 25.98
CA VAL A 180 -8.98 11.03 26.54
C VAL A 180 -8.86 11.38 28.03
N GLY A 181 -7.95 10.74 28.74
CA GLY A 181 -7.70 10.98 30.16
C GLY A 181 -7.13 12.37 30.47
N SER A 182 -6.39 12.98 29.58
CA SER A 182 -5.91 14.37 29.72
C SER A 182 -7.03 15.42 29.65
N ARG A 183 -8.18 15.08 29.11
CA ARG A 183 -9.32 16.00 28.98
C ARG A 183 -10.21 16.08 30.22
N VAL A 184 -10.08 15.11 31.13
CA VAL A 184 -10.84 15.06 32.40
C VAL A 184 -10.15 15.83 33.52
N ALA A 185 -8.80 15.94 33.46
CA ALA A 185 -8.02 16.77 34.37
C ALA A 185 -7.95 18.19 33.78
N GLY A 186 -8.94 19.02 34.16
CA GLY A 186 -9.14 20.38 33.68
C GLY A 186 -7.88 21.23 33.58
N ASP A 187 -7.88 21.98 32.49
CA ASP A 187 -7.34 23.34 32.35
C ASP A 187 -6.03 23.63 33.06
N HIS A 188 -4.92 23.51 32.32
CA HIS A 188 -3.78 24.44 32.44
C HIS A 188 -2.82 24.26 31.27
N ASP A 189 -2.63 25.36 30.56
CA ASP A 189 -1.67 25.65 29.52
C ASP A 189 -0.38 24.85 29.55
N LEU A 190 -0.21 23.97 28.52
CA LEU A 190 1.06 23.83 27.77
C LEU A 190 0.84 22.82 26.64
N PRO A 191 1.20 23.10 25.39
CA PRO A 191 1.01 22.19 24.29
C PRO A 191 2.01 21.02 24.39
N GLY A 192 1.50 19.84 24.58
CA GLY A 192 2.20 18.58 24.26
C GLY A 192 3.02 17.87 25.33
N ALA A 193 3.24 18.43 26.53
CA ALA A 193 4.16 17.84 27.50
C ALA A 193 3.53 17.24 28.77
N ARG A 194 2.25 17.48 29.06
CA ARG A 194 1.66 17.10 30.36
C ARG A 194 0.72 15.89 30.36
N ALA A 195 0.45 15.31 29.23
CA ALA A 195 -0.60 14.29 29.14
C ALA A 195 -0.20 12.89 29.64
N MET A 196 1.02 12.65 30.09
CA MET A 196 1.46 11.29 30.48
C MET A 196 2.42 11.25 31.65
N ALA A 197 2.32 12.18 32.56
CA ALA A 197 3.11 12.13 33.81
C ALA A 197 2.26 11.64 34.98
N SER A 198 1.55 10.55 34.83
CA SER A 198 0.97 9.86 35.95
C SER A 198 1.23 8.36 35.85
N ASP A 199 2.07 7.94 36.73
CA ASP A 199 2.13 6.61 37.30
C ASP A 199 2.61 5.48 36.38
N LEU A 200 3.78 5.04 36.68
CA LEU A 200 4.26 3.66 36.76
C LEU A 200 5.72 3.52 36.30
N GLY A 201 6.56 3.32 37.28
CA GLY A 201 7.83 2.61 37.12
C GLY A 201 9.07 3.45 36.91
N ASP A 202 10.01 3.23 37.78
CA ASP A 202 11.34 3.78 37.95
C ASP A 202 12.31 3.61 36.77
N ASP A 203 12.08 4.19 35.62
CA ASP A 203 13.15 4.32 34.65
C ASP A 203 13.75 5.71 34.73
N PHE A 204 14.87 5.74 35.40
CA PHE A 204 15.76 6.85 35.55
C PHE A 204 16.41 7.20 34.20
N PHE A 205 16.12 8.41 33.69
CA PHE A 205 16.73 8.89 32.45
C PHE A 205 17.84 9.95 32.74
N ALA A 206 17.56 10.96 33.52
CA ALA A 206 18.47 12.01 33.84
C ALA A 206 18.14 12.64 35.18
N LEU A 207 19.14 13.28 35.79
CA LEU A 207 18.97 14.18 36.93
C LEU A 207 19.13 15.60 36.40
N ARG A 208 18.21 16.49 36.78
CA ARG A 208 18.36 17.92 36.61
C ARG A 208 18.17 18.61 37.94
N GLU A 209 18.66 19.83 38.03
CA GLU A 209 18.42 20.67 39.18
C GLU A 209 16.94 21.00 39.33
N TYR A 210 16.52 21.18 40.58
CA TYR A 210 15.17 21.55 40.95
C TYR A 210 14.87 22.97 40.47
N GLU A 211 13.74 23.14 39.79
CA GLU A 211 13.18 24.44 39.47
C GLU A 211 11.91 24.70 40.30
N LEU A 212 11.65 25.97 40.60
CA LEU A 212 10.49 26.34 41.40
C LEU A 212 9.19 25.90 40.73
N GLY A 213 8.43 24.98 41.37
CA GLY A 213 7.20 24.38 40.82
C GLY A 213 7.33 22.88 40.49
N ASP A 214 8.51 22.29 40.63
CA ASP A 214 8.69 20.84 40.50
C ASP A 214 8.12 20.08 41.70
N ASP A 215 7.63 18.87 41.44
CA ASP A 215 7.10 17.99 42.49
C ASP A 215 8.22 17.41 43.35
N LEU A 216 8.25 17.82 44.61
CA LEU A 216 9.25 17.40 45.61
C LEU A 216 9.27 15.87 45.87
N ARG A 217 8.21 15.14 45.50
CA ARG A 217 8.16 13.66 45.55
C ARG A 217 9.12 13.01 44.54
N ARG A 218 9.58 13.75 43.53
CA ARG A 218 10.53 13.29 42.53
C ARG A 218 11.98 13.60 42.85
N VAL A 219 12.27 14.15 44.03
CA VAL A 219 13.62 14.43 44.45
C VAL A 219 14.41 13.15 44.62
N HIS A 220 15.56 13.08 43.96
CA HIS A 220 16.49 11.97 44.09
C HIS A 220 17.47 12.24 45.29
N TRP A 221 17.04 11.93 46.49
CA TRP A 221 17.75 12.25 47.72
C TRP A 221 19.21 11.81 47.75
N ARG A 222 19.54 10.69 47.12
CA ARG A 222 20.93 10.18 47.06
C ARG A 222 21.85 11.09 46.23
N SER A 223 21.36 11.67 45.13
CA SER A 223 22.13 12.61 44.32
C SER A 223 22.17 13.99 44.97
N THR A 224 21.04 14.45 45.51
CA THR A 224 20.92 15.68 46.29
C THR A 224 21.97 15.70 47.46
N ALA A 225 22.11 14.57 48.15
CA ALA A 225 23.10 14.46 49.22
C ALA A 225 24.57 14.51 48.74
N ARG A 226 24.80 14.20 47.46
CA ARG A 226 26.14 14.22 46.85
C ARG A 226 26.51 15.57 46.27
N THR A 227 25.55 16.23 45.63
CA THR A 227 25.77 17.50 44.92
C THR A 227 25.51 18.71 45.81
N GLY A 228 24.77 18.54 46.91
CA GLY A 228 24.33 19.65 47.77
C GLY A 228 23.13 20.42 47.21
N GLU A 229 22.68 20.13 45.99
CA GLU A 229 21.59 20.79 45.32
C GLU A 229 20.44 19.82 45.09
N LEU A 230 19.18 20.30 45.17
CA LEU A 230 18.01 19.45 44.97
C LEU A 230 17.99 18.92 43.54
N MET A 231 18.14 17.63 43.40
CA MET A 231 18.14 16.95 42.11
C MET A 231 16.79 16.22 41.87
N ILE A 232 16.15 16.53 40.75
CA ILE A 232 14.88 15.93 40.33
C ILE A 232 15.14 14.81 39.35
N ARG A 233 14.46 13.69 39.52
CA ARG A 233 14.41 12.63 38.54
C ARG A 233 13.60 13.11 37.33
N GLN A 234 14.26 13.24 36.19
CA GLN A 234 13.63 13.47 34.92
C GLN A 234 13.34 12.13 34.25
N ASN A 235 12.08 11.77 34.20
CA ASN A 235 11.65 10.59 33.48
C ASN A 235 11.40 10.97 32.00
N ASP A 236 12.02 10.28 31.09
CA ASP A 236 11.68 10.46 29.68
C ASP A 236 10.37 9.71 29.36
N ALA A 237 9.26 10.41 29.45
CA ALA A 237 7.94 9.89 29.13
C ALA A 237 7.80 9.44 27.66
N ARG A 238 8.78 9.75 26.81
CA ARG A 238 8.73 9.46 25.36
C ARG A 238 8.89 7.97 25.02
N TRP A 239 9.48 7.18 25.91
CA TRP A 239 9.78 5.77 25.62
C TRP A 239 8.68 4.77 25.99
N ARG A 240 7.60 5.20 26.65
CA ARG A 240 6.61 4.28 27.22
C ARG A 240 5.22 4.31 26.61
N SER A 241 4.90 5.25 25.74
CA SER A 241 3.56 5.24 25.17
C SER A 241 3.41 4.16 24.09
N ARG A 242 2.83 3.05 24.49
CA ARG A 242 2.48 1.93 23.62
C ARG A 242 1.07 2.14 23.09
N ALA A 243 0.90 1.96 21.79
CA ALA A 243 -0.42 1.97 21.18
C ALA A 243 -0.69 0.60 20.55
N ALA A 244 -1.90 0.11 20.71
CA ALA A 244 -2.38 -1.05 19.98
C ALA A 244 -3.43 -0.60 18.96
N VAL A 245 -3.30 -1.04 17.74
CA VAL A 245 -4.27 -0.80 16.67
C VAL A 245 -4.85 -2.13 16.24
N VAL A 246 -6.16 -2.27 16.32
CA VAL A 246 -6.88 -3.50 15.97
C VAL A 246 -7.72 -3.24 14.73
N LEU A 247 -7.51 -4.05 13.70
CA LEU A 247 -8.27 -4.04 12.45
C LEU A 247 -9.33 -5.14 12.49
N ASP A 248 -10.59 -4.78 12.44
CA ASP A 248 -11.63 -5.75 12.12
C ASP A 248 -11.49 -6.17 10.66
N ALA A 249 -11.22 -7.45 10.42
CA ALA A 249 -11.08 -8.03 9.10
C ALA A 249 -12.16 -9.09 8.82
N HIS A 250 -13.23 -9.12 9.62
CA HIS A 250 -14.29 -10.11 9.43
C HIS A 250 -15.24 -9.71 8.28
N PRO A 251 -15.62 -10.66 7.38
CA PRO A 251 -16.44 -10.35 6.20
C PRO A 251 -17.84 -9.84 6.54
N ASP A 252 -18.42 -10.22 7.70
CA ASP A 252 -19.74 -9.72 8.11
C ASP A 252 -19.72 -8.25 8.55
N GLY A 253 -18.53 -7.71 8.86
CA GLY A 253 -18.36 -6.32 9.26
C GLY A 253 -18.06 -5.39 8.09
N HIS A 254 -17.61 -5.92 6.98
CA HIS A 254 -17.13 -5.11 5.87
C HIS A 254 -17.60 -5.60 4.52
N ASP A 255 -18.08 -4.69 3.71
CA ASP A 255 -18.05 -4.83 2.27
C ASP A 255 -16.65 -4.50 1.75
N ARG A 256 -16.47 -4.62 0.43
CA ARG A 256 -15.17 -4.38 -0.18
C ARG A 256 -14.67 -2.94 -0.01
N GLU A 257 -15.55 -1.96 -0.05
CA GLU A 257 -15.18 -0.54 0.01
C GLU A 257 -14.87 -0.13 1.44
N SER A 258 -15.70 -0.50 2.41
CA SER A 258 -15.49 -0.20 3.82
C SER A 258 -14.25 -0.88 4.38
N PHE A 259 -13.89 -2.07 3.88
CA PHE A 259 -12.64 -2.73 4.25
C PHE A 259 -11.41 -1.97 3.74
N GLU A 260 -11.46 -1.43 2.52
CA GLU A 260 -10.37 -0.57 2.03
C GLU A 260 -10.23 0.69 2.88
N VAL A 261 -11.35 1.32 3.27
CA VAL A 261 -11.35 2.47 4.20
C VAL A 261 -10.77 2.09 5.56
N ALA A 262 -11.11 0.92 6.10
CA ALA A 262 -10.56 0.42 7.35
C ALA A 262 -9.04 0.25 7.29
N VAL A 263 -8.53 -0.35 6.21
CA VAL A 263 -7.08 -0.53 6.02
C VAL A 263 -6.36 0.80 5.81
N GLU A 264 -6.94 1.74 5.05
CA GLU A 264 -6.39 3.10 4.90
C GLU A 264 -6.37 3.85 6.24
N ALA A 265 -7.39 3.68 7.08
CA ALA A 265 -7.45 4.25 8.42
C ALA A 265 -6.32 3.69 9.30
N VAL A 266 -6.18 2.36 9.38
CA VAL A 266 -5.10 1.73 10.15
C VAL A 266 -3.73 2.18 9.64
N ALA A 267 -3.49 2.20 8.33
CA ALA A 267 -2.21 2.63 7.76
C ALA A 267 -1.88 4.08 8.13
N SER A 268 -2.88 4.98 8.08
CA SER A 268 -2.73 6.40 8.42
C SER A 268 -2.45 6.60 9.91
N ILE A 269 -3.17 5.88 10.77
CA ILE A 269 -2.99 5.90 12.23
C ILE A 269 -1.60 5.41 12.59
N VAL A 270 -1.19 4.25 12.06
CA VAL A 270 0.14 3.69 12.29
C VAL A 270 1.24 4.66 11.85
N ALA A 271 1.13 5.21 10.62
CA ALA A 271 2.09 6.18 10.12
C ALA A 271 2.19 7.42 11.01
N ARG A 272 1.05 7.92 11.53
CA ARG A 272 1.03 9.06 12.43
C ARG A 272 1.65 8.76 13.79
N LEU A 273 1.29 7.62 14.40
CA LEU A 273 1.82 7.21 15.70
C LEU A 273 3.33 6.94 15.64
N VAL A 274 3.81 6.32 14.57
CA VAL A 274 5.26 6.11 14.34
C VAL A 274 6.00 7.44 14.21
N ARG A 275 5.45 8.42 13.50
CA ARG A 275 6.02 9.79 13.44
C ARG A 275 6.09 10.45 14.81
N LEU A 276 5.18 10.12 15.72
CA LEU A 276 5.18 10.57 17.11
C LEU A 276 6.10 9.73 18.00
N GLN A 277 6.89 8.83 17.40
CA GLN A 277 7.81 7.92 18.10
C GLN A 277 7.13 6.99 19.12
N ARG A 278 5.84 6.67 18.93
CA ARG A 278 5.15 5.68 19.74
C ARG A 278 5.43 4.27 19.22
N ARG A 279 5.56 3.31 20.12
CA ARG A 279 5.53 1.88 19.75
C ARG A 279 4.10 1.48 19.42
N VAL A 280 3.89 0.99 18.20
CA VAL A 280 2.56 0.62 17.72
C VAL A 280 2.53 -0.86 17.40
N GLU A 281 1.69 -1.59 18.09
CA GLU A 281 1.40 -2.99 17.79
C GLU A 281 0.10 -3.04 16.96
N VAL A 282 0.10 -3.80 15.87
CA VAL A 282 -1.06 -3.91 14.98
C VAL A 282 -1.49 -5.35 14.86
N ALA A 283 -2.75 -5.62 15.19
CA ALA A 283 -3.36 -6.94 15.10
C ALA A 283 -4.66 -6.91 14.28
N THR A 284 -5.04 -8.04 13.72
CA THR A 284 -6.35 -8.24 13.08
C THR A 284 -7.35 -8.85 14.04
N SER A 285 -8.64 -8.80 13.70
CA SER A 285 -9.71 -9.50 14.43
C SER A 285 -9.53 -11.02 14.48
N ALA A 286 -8.74 -11.60 13.57
CA ALA A 286 -8.37 -13.01 13.62
C ALA A 286 -7.31 -13.35 14.68
N GLY A 287 -6.72 -12.33 15.34
CA GLY A 287 -5.62 -12.47 16.28
C GLY A 287 -4.24 -12.52 15.61
N GLU A 288 -4.16 -12.27 14.32
CA GLU A 288 -2.89 -12.20 13.61
C GLU A 288 -2.17 -10.89 13.93
N LEU A 289 -0.94 -10.98 14.44
CA LEU A 289 -0.08 -9.83 14.67
C LEU A 289 0.57 -9.41 13.34
N LEU A 290 0.17 -8.25 12.83
CA LEU A 290 0.76 -7.68 11.61
C LEU A 290 2.15 -7.09 11.84
N GLY A 291 2.54 -6.82 13.08
CA GLY A 291 3.86 -6.35 13.45
C GLY A 291 3.84 -5.13 14.35
N THR A 292 5.04 -4.62 14.62
CA THR A 292 5.24 -3.42 15.45
C THR A 292 5.68 -2.28 14.55
N GLY A 293 4.93 -1.17 14.56
CA GLY A 293 5.28 0.03 13.80
C GLY A 293 6.61 0.62 14.27
N GLY A 294 7.46 0.97 13.31
CA GLY A 294 8.81 1.48 13.56
C GLY A 294 9.92 0.44 13.37
N ASP A 295 9.58 -0.84 13.19
CA ASP A 295 10.56 -1.86 12.79
C ASP A 295 10.77 -1.82 11.26
N PRO A 296 11.97 -1.45 10.76
CA PRO A 296 12.23 -1.41 9.33
C PRO A 296 12.23 -2.78 8.66
N ARG A 297 12.37 -3.87 9.43
CA ARG A 297 12.37 -5.26 8.91
C ARG A 297 10.96 -5.81 8.71
N HIS A 298 9.99 -5.28 9.45
CA HIS A 298 8.60 -5.70 9.40
C HIS A 298 7.71 -4.47 9.22
N ASP A 299 7.77 -3.88 8.03
CA ASP A 299 6.91 -2.72 7.74
C ASP A 299 5.44 -3.15 7.76
N VAL A 300 4.75 -2.78 8.82
CA VAL A 300 3.32 -3.05 9.02
C VAL A 300 2.50 -2.57 7.83
N ILE A 301 2.91 -1.47 7.20
CA ILE A 301 2.22 -0.92 6.02
C ILE A 301 2.35 -1.86 4.81
N ASP A 302 3.47 -2.56 4.69
CA ASP A 302 3.65 -3.58 3.64
C ASP A 302 2.76 -4.80 3.86
N ARG A 303 2.57 -5.21 5.12
CA ARG A 303 1.62 -6.27 5.46
C ARG A 303 0.18 -5.83 5.24
N LEU A 304 -0.17 -4.59 5.61
CA LEU A 304 -1.49 -4.02 5.33
C LEU A 304 -1.79 -3.96 3.82
N ALA A 305 -0.78 -3.89 2.96
CA ALA A 305 -0.99 -3.95 1.52
C ALA A 305 -1.59 -5.29 1.06
N THR A 306 -1.36 -6.37 1.80
CA THR A 306 -1.79 -7.72 1.43
C THR A 306 -2.83 -8.32 2.36
N VAL A 307 -3.22 -7.62 3.45
CA VAL A 307 -4.24 -8.11 4.37
C VAL A 307 -5.58 -8.27 3.64
N ALA A 308 -6.26 -9.39 3.91
CA ALA A 308 -7.55 -9.72 3.33
C ALA A 308 -8.59 -9.97 4.44
N LEU A 309 -9.85 -9.99 4.06
CA LEU A 309 -10.92 -10.42 4.94
C LEU A 309 -10.68 -11.86 5.39
N ASN A 310 -10.92 -12.11 6.68
CA ASN A 310 -10.71 -13.40 7.32
C ASN A 310 -11.96 -13.76 8.14
N PRO A 311 -12.59 -14.93 7.92
CA PRO A 311 -13.80 -15.33 8.63
C PRO A 311 -13.56 -15.71 10.10
N THR A 312 -12.31 -15.77 10.54
CA THR A 312 -12.00 -16.05 11.95
C THR A 312 -12.32 -14.84 12.82
N ASP A 313 -13.28 -15.00 13.71
CA ASP A 313 -13.70 -13.95 14.65
C ASP A 313 -13.13 -14.19 16.05
N ARG A 314 -12.13 -13.41 16.40
CA ARG A 314 -11.53 -13.36 17.74
C ARG A 314 -11.41 -11.92 18.26
N LEU A 315 -12.16 -10.99 17.67
CA LEU A 315 -12.03 -9.58 17.98
C LEU A 315 -12.22 -9.28 19.47
N ALA A 316 -13.27 -9.83 20.08
CA ALA A 316 -13.52 -9.66 21.51
C ALA A 316 -12.34 -10.19 22.35
N VAL A 317 -11.83 -11.38 22.02
CA VAL A 317 -10.69 -12.00 22.72
C VAL A 317 -9.42 -11.16 22.55
N VAL A 318 -9.18 -10.60 21.35
CA VAL A 318 -8.02 -9.71 21.11
C VAL A 318 -8.10 -8.47 21.99
N LEU A 319 -9.27 -7.84 22.08
CA LEU A 319 -9.49 -6.65 22.92
C LEU A 319 -9.35 -6.97 24.41
N GLU A 320 -9.93 -8.09 24.88
CA GLU A 320 -9.81 -8.54 26.26
C GLU A 320 -8.35 -8.84 26.65
N ASN A 321 -7.58 -9.48 25.76
CA ASN A 321 -6.16 -9.72 25.98
C ASN A 321 -5.35 -8.43 26.10
N LEU A 322 -5.69 -7.38 25.34
CA LEU A 322 -5.07 -6.06 25.48
C LEU A 322 -5.38 -5.44 26.86
N ALA A 323 -6.62 -5.61 27.36
CA ALA A 323 -7.03 -5.16 28.68
C ALA A 323 -6.28 -5.90 29.80
N LEU A 324 -6.26 -7.23 29.76
CA LEU A 324 -5.67 -8.09 30.78
C LEU A 324 -4.16 -7.86 30.94
N HIS A 325 -3.43 -7.70 29.86
CA HIS A 325 -1.99 -7.59 29.89
C HIS A 325 -1.48 -6.15 29.97
N ARG A 326 -2.35 -5.15 30.00
CA ARG A 326 -2.00 -3.71 29.98
C ARG A 326 -0.86 -3.38 29.03
N ARG A 327 -0.92 -3.95 27.82
CA ARG A 327 0.16 -3.83 26.83
C ARG A 327 0.19 -2.49 26.11
N ALA A 328 -0.85 -1.68 26.23
CA ALA A 328 -0.98 -0.41 25.54
C ALA A 328 -1.66 0.63 26.45
N ASP A 329 -1.26 1.89 26.30
CA ASP A 329 -1.87 3.04 26.95
C ASP A 329 -2.98 3.64 26.07
N LEU A 330 -2.94 3.33 24.78
CA LEU A 330 -3.90 3.74 23.76
C LEU A 330 -4.30 2.53 22.91
N VAL A 331 -5.59 2.24 22.86
CA VAL A 331 -6.15 1.22 21.96
C VAL A 331 -7.01 1.92 20.91
N ILE A 332 -6.71 1.64 19.65
CA ILE A 332 -7.48 2.15 18.51
C ILE A 332 -8.08 0.95 17.78
N ALA A 333 -9.39 0.80 17.84
CA ALA A 333 -10.12 -0.28 17.17
C ALA A 333 -10.82 0.27 15.92
N VAL A 334 -10.48 -0.27 14.75
CA VAL A 334 -11.13 0.06 13.47
C VAL A 334 -12.10 -1.05 13.14
N LEU A 335 -13.39 -0.74 13.22
CA LEU A 335 -14.47 -1.71 13.26
C LEU A 335 -15.46 -1.50 12.12
N GLY A 336 -15.88 -2.59 11.50
CA GLY A 336 -17.01 -2.63 10.54
C GLY A 336 -18.30 -3.10 11.18
N ARG A 337 -18.25 -3.64 12.40
CA ARG A 337 -19.40 -4.14 13.16
C ARG A 337 -19.16 -3.98 14.66
N VAL A 338 -20.24 -3.86 15.41
CA VAL A 338 -20.18 -3.85 16.88
C VAL A 338 -21.32 -4.71 17.41
N GLY A 339 -20.97 -5.89 17.91
CA GLY A 339 -21.88 -6.77 18.65
C GLY A 339 -21.80 -6.56 20.16
N PRO A 340 -22.70 -7.19 20.95
CA PRO A 340 -22.69 -7.11 22.41
C PRO A 340 -21.35 -7.55 23.03
N ASP A 341 -20.70 -8.56 22.44
CA ASP A 341 -19.40 -9.09 22.93
C ASP A 341 -18.27 -8.07 22.71
N ILE A 342 -18.25 -7.43 21.55
CA ILE A 342 -17.28 -6.36 21.23
C ILE A 342 -17.51 -5.16 22.16
N GLY A 343 -18.79 -4.79 22.39
CA GLY A 343 -19.14 -3.71 23.31
C GLY A 343 -18.66 -3.99 24.75
N ARG A 344 -18.79 -5.23 25.21
CA ARG A 344 -18.33 -5.68 26.53
C ARG A 344 -16.80 -5.66 26.60
N ALA A 345 -16.11 -6.17 25.57
CA ALA A 345 -14.66 -6.18 25.49
C ALA A 345 -14.08 -4.74 25.44
N LEU A 346 -14.70 -3.80 24.73
CA LEU A 346 -14.33 -2.39 24.75
C LEU A 346 -14.54 -1.78 26.15
N GLY A 347 -15.61 -2.15 26.85
CA GLY A 347 -15.89 -1.71 28.22
C GLY A 347 -14.90 -2.22 29.26
N SER A 348 -14.23 -3.36 29.01
CA SER A 348 -13.19 -3.92 29.90
C SER A 348 -11.86 -3.18 29.84
N LEU A 349 -11.63 -2.31 28.86
CA LEU A 349 -10.41 -1.51 28.69
C LEU A 349 -10.38 -0.31 29.67
N THR A 350 -10.56 -0.58 30.94
CA THR A 350 -10.56 0.47 31.99
C THR A 350 -9.16 1.01 32.22
N GLY A 351 -9.02 2.34 32.28
CA GLY A 351 -7.73 3.01 32.47
C GLY A 351 -6.84 3.02 31.22
N ILE A 352 -7.39 2.65 30.07
CA ILE A 352 -6.74 2.74 28.75
C ILE A 352 -7.54 3.74 27.90
N ASP A 353 -6.86 4.60 27.17
CA ASP A 353 -7.51 5.47 26.21
C ASP A 353 -8.01 4.64 25.02
N VAL A 354 -9.30 4.72 24.72
CA VAL A 354 -9.91 3.94 23.65
C VAL A 354 -10.45 4.86 22.56
N VAL A 355 -10.04 4.61 21.33
CA VAL A 355 -10.59 5.25 20.13
C VAL A 355 -11.20 4.17 19.24
N VAL A 356 -12.46 4.32 18.88
CA VAL A 356 -13.17 3.44 17.96
C VAL A 356 -13.42 4.18 16.65
N VAL A 357 -12.94 3.62 15.55
CA VAL A 357 -13.22 4.12 14.20
C VAL A 357 -14.26 3.21 13.57
N LEU A 358 -15.40 3.76 13.21
CA LEU A 358 -16.48 3.02 12.56
C LEU A 358 -16.41 3.24 11.05
N THR A 359 -16.38 2.17 10.28
CA THR A 359 -16.34 2.19 8.81
C THR A 359 -17.69 1.82 8.19
N GLN A 360 -18.65 1.42 9.02
CA GLN A 360 -20.04 1.17 8.66
C GLN A 360 -20.97 1.97 9.59
N PRO A 361 -22.18 2.33 9.15
CA PRO A 361 -23.15 3.04 10.00
C PRO A 361 -23.65 2.13 11.11
N ILE A 362 -23.13 2.31 12.32
CA ILE A 362 -23.43 1.48 13.48
C ILE A 362 -23.83 2.39 14.65
N ALA A 363 -24.91 2.02 15.35
CA ALA A 363 -25.26 2.65 16.61
C ALA A 363 -24.39 2.04 17.73
N LEU A 364 -23.40 2.81 18.19
CA LEU A 364 -22.60 2.42 19.35
C LEU A 364 -23.10 3.15 20.60
N VAL A 365 -23.41 2.39 21.63
CA VAL A 365 -23.65 2.95 22.98
C VAL A 365 -22.27 3.28 23.57
N THR A 366 -21.95 4.57 23.63
CA THR A 366 -20.63 5.02 24.09
C THR A 366 -20.59 5.16 25.61
N THR A 367 -19.52 4.64 26.22
CA THR A 367 -19.10 5.00 27.58
C THR A 367 -18.30 6.31 27.56
N PRO A 368 -18.25 7.06 28.66
CA PRO A 368 -17.52 8.34 28.73
C PRO A 368 -16.04 8.27 28.34
N SER A 369 -15.42 7.10 28.43
CA SER A 369 -14.00 6.86 28.18
C SER A 369 -13.65 6.49 26.73
N VAL A 370 -14.64 6.32 25.84
CA VAL A 370 -14.43 5.91 24.45
C VAL A 370 -14.67 7.08 23.50
N VAL A 371 -13.68 7.40 22.68
CA VAL A 371 -13.82 8.35 21.56
C VAL A 371 -14.25 7.61 20.32
N VAL A 372 -15.34 8.05 19.69
CA VAL A 372 -15.83 7.44 18.45
C VAL A 372 -15.59 8.37 17.27
N VAL A 373 -14.99 7.83 16.23
CA VAL A 373 -14.77 8.47 14.93
C VAL A 373 -15.64 7.74 13.91
N ASP A 374 -16.68 8.40 13.42
CA ASP A 374 -17.56 7.83 12.39
C ASP A 374 -17.05 8.19 10.99
N ALA A 375 -16.51 7.17 10.31
CA ALA A 375 -16.01 7.25 8.94
C ALA A 375 -16.94 6.52 7.94
N SER A 376 -18.17 6.17 8.34
CA SER A 376 -19.12 5.46 7.48
C SER A 376 -19.68 6.34 6.35
N ALA A 377 -19.93 7.60 6.61
CA ALA A 377 -20.51 8.55 5.65
C ALA A 377 -19.56 9.68 5.24
N THR A 378 -18.39 9.77 5.90
CA THR A 378 -17.43 10.86 5.69
C THR A 378 -16.04 10.26 5.47
N PRO A 379 -15.21 10.81 4.56
CA PRO A 379 -13.83 10.35 4.41
C PRO A 379 -13.09 10.28 5.75
N PHE A 380 -12.43 9.17 6.02
CA PHE A 380 -11.78 8.89 7.31
C PHE A 380 -10.93 10.06 7.83
N SER A 381 -10.10 10.66 6.99
CA SER A 381 -9.21 11.75 7.39
C SER A 381 -9.98 12.98 7.89
N LYS A 382 -11.10 13.29 7.25
CA LYS A 382 -11.98 14.41 7.65
C LYS A 382 -12.69 14.08 8.97
N ALA A 383 -13.26 12.88 9.10
CA ALA A 383 -13.94 12.45 10.32
C ALA A 383 -12.94 12.47 11.50
N TRP A 384 -11.76 11.90 11.33
CA TRP A 384 -10.71 11.88 12.33
C TRP A 384 -10.27 13.28 12.76
N ASN A 385 -9.90 14.12 11.79
CA ASN A 385 -9.43 15.48 12.08
C ASN A 385 -10.51 16.32 12.76
N THR A 386 -11.78 16.16 12.38
CA THR A 386 -12.89 16.86 13.06
C THR A 386 -12.98 16.51 14.54
N VAL A 387 -12.84 15.22 14.88
CA VAL A 387 -12.91 14.75 16.28
C VAL A 387 -11.73 15.27 17.11
N PHE A 388 -10.53 15.30 16.54
CA PHE A 388 -9.31 15.62 17.30
C PHE A 388 -8.85 17.09 17.18
N THR A 389 -9.41 17.88 16.26
CA THR A 389 -9.10 19.32 16.14
C THR A 389 -10.11 20.19 16.87
N SER A 390 -11.39 19.75 17.01
CA SER A 390 -12.41 20.53 17.72
C SER A 390 -12.09 20.54 19.22
N SER A 391 -11.74 21.70 19.73
CA SER A 391 -11.39 21.96 21.14
C SER A 391 -12.57 21.90 22.12
N SER A 392 -13.78 21.48 21.70
CA SER A 392 -14.96 21.33 22.55
C SER A 392 -15.55 19.91 22.45
N PRO A 393 -15.32 19.08 23.47
CA PRO A 393 -15.79 17.68 23.46
C PRO A 393 -17.31 17.51 23.63
N SER A 394 -18.05 18.58 23.97
CA SER A 394 -19.47 18.50 24.30
C SER A 394 -20.43 18.63 23.09
N ARG A 395 -19.97 19.22 21.97
CA ARG A 395 -20.88 19.46 20.81
C ARG A 395 -20.91 18.32 19.78
N SER A 396 -19.83 17.59 19.59
CA SER A 396 -19.81 16.45 18.63
C SER A 396 -20.61 15.23 19.10
N ARG A 397 -20.79 15.08 20.40
CA ARG A 397 -21.59 13.98 21.01
C ARG A 397 -23.10 14.12 20.72
N THR A 398 -23.61 15.37 20.64
CA THR A 398 -25.05 15.65 20.50
C THR A 398 -25.50 15.71 19.03
N LEU A 399 -24.61 16.14 18.11
CA LEU A 399 -24.98 16.33 16.70
C LEU A 399 -25.15 15.01 15.93
N ALA A 400 -24.37 13.99 16.22
CA ALA A 400 -24.53 12.66 15.59
C ALA A 400 -25.84 12.00 16.05
N TRP A 401 -26.21 12.18 17.32
CA TRP A 401 -27.43 11.61 17.91
C TRP A 401 -28.70 12.33 17.42
N GLN A 402 -28.66 13.65 17.25
CA GLN A 402 -29.79 14.43 16.72
C GLN A 402 -30.06 14.16 15.23
N ARG A 403 -29.02 13.91 14.41
CA ARG A 403 -29.19 13.53 13.00
C ARG A 403 -29.78 12.13 12.84
N ALA A 404 -29.38 11.18 13.67
CA ALA A 404 -29.95 9.81 13.65
C ALA A 404 -31.43 9.77 14.04
N ARG A 405 -31.89 10.69 14.93
CA ARG A 405 -33.33 10.84 15.28
C ARG A 405 -34.16 11.55 14.21
N ALA A 406 -33.54 12.45 13.44
CA ALA A 406 -34.25 13.20 12.39
C ALA A 406 -34.50 12.37 11.11
N SER A 407 -33.77 11.25 10.92
CA SER A 407 -33.90 10.37 9.75
C SER A 407 -34.76 9.12 9.97
N SER A 408 -35.32 8.91 11.16
CA SER A 408 -36.26 7.82 11.41
C SER A 408 -37.66 8.20 10.88
N PRO A 409 -38.24 7.41 9.96
CA PRO A 409 -39.60 7.66 9.51
C PRO A 409 -40.59 7.48 10.66
N ARG A 410 -41.42 8.50 10.89
CA ARG A 410 -42.52 8.41 11.85
C ARG A 410 -43.48 7.30 11.41
N SER A 411 -43.61 6.27 12.25
CA SER A 411 -44.68 5.29 12.09
C SER A 411 -46.07 5.98 12.15
N PRO A 412 -47.01 5.65 11.25
CA PRO A 412 -48.36 6.18 11.33
C PRO A 412 -49.07 5.59 12.56
N SER A 413 -49.70 6.43 13.34
CA SER A 413 -50.59 6.04 14.46
C SER A 413 -51.82 5.29 13.93
N PRO A 414 -52.28 4.23 14.57
CA PRO A 414 -53.50 3.55 14.22
C PRO A 414 -54.72 4.40 14.66
N ARG A 415 -55.66 4.51 13.74
CA ARG A 415 -57.07 4.89 14.07
C ARG A 415 -57.87 3.61 14.29
#